data_ad90516fe54fb1834d3ada2296aa4f9a
#
_entry.id   ad90516fe54fb1834d3ada2296aa4f9a
#
_cell.length_a   1.000
_cell.length_b   1.000
_cell.length_c   1.000
_cell.angle_alpha   90.00
_cell.angle_beta   90.00
_cell.angle_gamma   90.00
#
_symmetry.space_group_name_H-M   'P 1'
#
loop_
_entity.id
_entity.type
_entity.pdbx_description
1 polymer ?
#
loop_
_entity_poly.entity_id
_entity_poly.type
_entity_poly.pdbx_seq_one_letter_code
_entity_poly.pdbx_strand_id
1 'polypeptide(L)'
;MAGMLRIGTIVLTVEDIARASAFWTAALGYRHRSAPSDDWTILDPTVKAHWSGQEASIALSVTGYPQHYPPRIHLDLYAEDQAAEVQRLLSLGAREVDWQGYPEDADWVVLEDTEGNRFCVVQTGAFPADG
;
A
#
# COMPACT_ATOMS: atom_id res chain seq x y z
N MET A 1 9.40 20.10 -21.69
CA MET A 1 8.63 20.64 -20.56
C MET A 1 7.75 19.56 -19.99
N ALA A 2 7.75 19.42 -18.67
CA ALA A 2 6.88 18.43 -18.02
C ALA A 2 5.40 18.81 -18.19
N GLY A 3 4.53 17.81 -18.26
CA GLY A 3 3.10 18.04 -18.31
C GLY A 3 2.54 18.45 -16.94
N MET A 4 1.23 18.62 -16.87
CA MET A 4 0.51 19.06 -15.68
C MET A 4 -0.21 17.88 -15.00
N LEU A 5 0.28 16.66 -15.17
CA LEU A 5 -0.32 15.46 -14.61
C LEU A 5 0.41 15.04 -13.34
N ARG A 6 -0.35 14.43 -12.44
CA ARG A 6 0.19 13.76 -11.25
C ARG A 6 -0.66 12.52 -10.96
N ILE A 7 -0.11 11.59 -10.19
CA ILE A 7 -0.89 10.42 -9.78
C ILE A 7 -1.80 10.86 -8.64
N GLY A 8 -3.11 10.87 -8.89
CA GLY A 8 -4.09 11.24 -7.88
C GLY A 8 -4.57 10.05 -7.06
N THR A 9 -4.89 8.95 -7.73
CA THR A 9 -5.44 7.77 -7.08
C THR A 9 -4.90 6.53 -7.75
N ILE A 10 -4.55 5.53 -6.93
CA ILE A 10 -4.21 4.18 -7.38
C ILE A 10 -5.35 3.28 -6.96
N VAL A 11 -5.91 2.51 -7.89
CA VAL A 11 -7.07 1.66 -7.63
C VAL A 11 -6.62 0.22 -7.46
N LEU A 12 -6.97 -0.39 -6.32
CA LEU A 12 -6.72 -1.79 -6.04
C LEU A 12 -8.04 -2.55 -6.13
N THR A 13 -8.02 -3.69 -6.83
CA THR A 13 -9.14 -4.61 -6.81
C THR A 13 -9.08 -5.41 -5.53
N VAL A 14 -10.21 -5.47 -4.83
CA VAL A 14 -10.34 -6.18 -3.55
C VAL A 14 -11.61 -7.02 -3.56
N GLU A 15 -11.71 -7.95 -2.61
CA GLU A 15 -12.91 -8.79 -2.47
C GLU A 15 -13.87 -8.21 -1.43
N ASP A 16 -13.37 -7.54 -0.40
CA ASP A 16 -14.14 -7.08 0.74
C ASP A 16 -13.67 -5.66 1.13
N ILE A 17 -14.54 -4.68 0.92
CA ILE A 17 -14.21 -3.27 1.18
C ILE A 17 -13.88 -3.05 2.65
N ALA A 18 -14.66 -3.59 3.57
CA ALA A 18 -14.46 -3.36 5.00
C ALA A 18 -13.12 -3.95 5.46
N ARG A 19 -12.82 -5.17 5.03
CA ARG A 19 -11.57 -5.84 5.38
C ARG A 19 -10.36 -5.13 4.79
N ALA A 20 -10.42 -4.79 3.51
CA ALA A 20 -9.32 -4.08 2.83
C ALA A 20 -9.12 -2.69 3.41
N SER A 21 -10.21 -1.98 3.72
CA SER A 21 -10.15 -0.65 4.33
C SER A 21 -9.50 -0.69 5.71
N ALA A 22 -9.86 -1.67 6.53
CA ALA A 22 -9.28 -1.81 7.86
C ALA A 22 -7.76 -2.00 7.78
N PHE A 23 -7.31 -2.81 6.83
CA PHE A 23 -5.89 -3.04 6.62
C PHE A 23 -5.18 -1.77 6.14
N TRP A 24 -5.65 -1.18 5.04
CA TRP A 24 -4.92 -0.08 4.40
C TRP A 24 -4.99 1.23 5.18
N THR A 25 -6.10 1.52 5.86
CA THR A 25 -6.16 2.72 6.72
C THR A 25 -5.17 2.59 7.88
N ALA A 26 -5.06 1.41 8.49
CA ALA A 26 -4.11 1.18 9.58
C ALA A 26 -2.67 1.14 9.06
N ALA A 27 -2.43 0.49 7.91
CA ALA A 27 -1.08 0.35 7.34
C ALA A 27 -0.47 1.70 6.97
N LEU A 28 -1.25 2.56 6.30
CA LEU A 28 -0.76 3.83 5.76
C LEU A 28 -1.14 5.04 6.61
N GLY A 29 -2.03 4.88 7.59
CA GLY A 29 -2.58 6.01 8.32
C GLY A 29 -3.52 6.85 7.46
N TYR A 30 -4.10 6.26 6.43
CA TYR A 30 -5.07 6.91 5.55
C TYR A 30 -6.46 6.89 6.19
N ARG A 31 -7.36 7.68 5.65
CA ARG A 31 -8.75 7.73 6.11
C ARG A 31 -9.69 7.73 4.92
N HIS A 32 -10.93 7.29 5.13
CA HIS A 32 -11.96 7.36 4.10
C HIS A 32 -12.24 8.80 3.71
N ARG A 33 -12.29 9.07 2.41
CA ARG A 33 -12.71 10.38 1.89
C ARG A 33 -14.16 10.66 2.22
N SER A 34 -15.00 9.63 2.10
CA SER A 34 -16.41 9.68 2.43
C SER A 34 -16.85 8.28 2.88
N ALA A 35 -18.11 8.14 3.29
CA ALA A 35 -18.62 6.84 3.73
C ALA A 35 -18.45 5.79 2.64
N PRO A 36 -17.87 4.60 2.94
CA PRO A 36 -17.68 3.57 1.94
C PRO A 36 -19.02 2.95 1.53
N SER A 37 -19.08 2.48 0.29
CA SER A 37 -20.13 1.56 -0.15
C SER A 37 -19.64 0.13 -0.08
N ASP A 38 -20.47 -0.83 -0.45
CA ASP A 38 -20.09 -2.24 -0.43
C ASP A 38 -19.08 -2.59 -1.52
N ASP A 39 -18.95 -1.76 -2.57
CA ASP A 39 -18.11 -2.05 -3.71
C ASP A 39 -17.06 -0.98 -4.02
N TRP A 40 -17.02 0.11 -3.24
CA TRP A 40 -16.09 1.21 -3.54
C TRP A 40 -15.81 2.07 -2.31
N THR A 41 -14.56 2.50 -2.19
CA THR A 41 -14.16 3.56 -1.27
C THR A 41 -12.87 4.20 -1.75
N ILE A 42 -12.61 5.43 -1.34
CA ILE A 42 -11.33 6.09 -1.57
C ILE A 42 -10.73 6.43 -0.21
N LEU A 43 -9.46 6.09 -0.05
CA LEU A 43 -8.69 6.39 1.15
C LEU A 43 -7.71 7.50 0.83
N ASP A 44 -7.75 8.57 1.60
CA ASP A 44 -6.88 9.74 1.40
C ASP A 44 -5.76 9.76 2.42
N PRO A 45 -4.57 10.27 2.02
CA PRO A 45 -3.50 10.51 2.96
C PRO A 45 -3.93 11.48 4.05
N THR A 46 -3.41 11.28 5.26
CA THR A 46 -3.53 12.24 6.35
C THR A 46 -2.20 12.96 6.51
N VAL A 47 -2.22 14.18 7.06
CA VAL A 47 -0.99 14.95 7.25
C VAL A 47 -0.16 14.31 8.37
N LYS A 48 1.08 13.92 8.05
CA LYS A 48 2.05 13.34 8.99
C LYS A 48 3.39 14.05 8.82
N ALA A 49 4.21 14.02 9.88
CA ALA A 49 5.45 14.77 9.92
C ALA A 49 6.44 14.41 8.81
N HIS A 50 6.40 13.17 8.32
CA HIS A 50 7.35 12.68 7.31
C HIS A 50 6.77 12.62 5.90
N TRP A 51 5.56 13.14 5.70
CA TRP A 51 4.88 13.04 4.40
C TRP A 51 5.06 14.35 3.64
N SER A 52 5.25 14.22 2.34
CA SER A 52 5.40 15.38 1.45
C SER A 52 4.10 16.14 1.23
N GLY A 53 2.96 15.51 1.51
CA GLY A 53 1.64 16.04 1.15
C GLY A 53 1.23 15.74 -0.27
N GLN A 54 2.03 14.94 -0.99
CA GLN A 54 1.80 14.60 -2.40
C GLN A 54 1.55 13.12 -2.61
N GLU A 55 1.36 12.36 -1.55
CA GLU A 55 1.06 10.94 -1.63
C GLU A 55 -0.27 10.72 -2.32
N ALA A 56 -0.33 9.70 -3.20
CA ALA A 56 -1.54 9.38 -3.93
C ALA A 56 -2.58 8.76 -2.99
N SER A 57 -3.85 9.01 -3.27
CA SER A 57 -4.96 8.30 -2.65
C SER A 57 -5.00 6.85 -3.14
N ILE A 58 -5.59 5.98 -2.36
CA ILE A 58 -5.80 4.58 -2.71
C ILE A 58 -7.31 4.34 -2.77
N ALA A 59 -7.81 3.89 -3.90
CA ALA A 59 -9.19 3.47 -4.03
C ALA A 59 -9.26 1.95 -3.97
N LEU A 60 -10.30 1.44 -3.34
CA LEU A 60 -10.57 0.01 -3.22
C LEU A 60 -11.86 -0.25 -3.98
N SER A 61 -11.82 -1.23 -4.89
CA SER A 61 -12.92 -1.50 -5.80
C SER A 61 -13.18 -2.99 -5.89
N VAL A 62 -14.42 -3.40 -5.67
CA VAL A 62 -14.84 -4.80 -5.88
C VAL A 62 -15.26 -4.97 -7.33
N THR A 63 -14.43 -5.63 -8.12
CA THR A 63 -14.67 -5.77 -9.57
C THR A 63 -14.82 -7.22 -10.01
N GLY A 64 -14.46 -8.18 -9.16
CA GLY A 64 -14.46 -9.59 -9.52
C GLY A 64 -13.31 -10.02 -10.42
N TYR A 65 -12.36 -9.15 -10.72
CA TYR A 65 -11.19 -9.52 -11.51
C TYR A 65 -10.27 -10.44 -10.72
N PRO A 66 -9.76 -11.52 -11.35
CA PRO A 66 -8.87 -12.43 -10.66
C PRO A 66 -7.49 -11.84 -10.45
N GLN A 67 -6.78 -12.36 -9.44
CA GLN A 67 -5.37 -12.02 -9.23
C GLN A 67 -4.51 -12.66 -10.32
N HIS A 68 -3.45 -11.96 -10.66
CA HIS A 68 -2.39 -12.44 -11.56
C HIS A 68 -1.04 -12.28 -10.89
N TYR A 69 -0.20 -13.29 -10.94
CA TYR A 69 1.14 -13.26 -10.36
C TYR A 69 2.18 -13.59 -11.41
N PRO A 70 3.29 -12.84 -11.47
CA PRO A 70 3.51 -11.61 -10.71
C PRO A 70 2.58 -10.50 -11.18
N PRO A 71 2.23 -9.55 -10.30
CA PRO A 71 1.37 -8.44 -10.71
C PRO A 71 2.10 -7.51 -11.68
N ARG A 72 1.35 -6.89 -12.58
CA ARG A 72 1.94 -5.94 -13.52
C ARG A 72 2.21 -4.58 -12.88
N ILE A 73 1.47 -4.25 -11.82
CA ILE A 73 1.70 -3.05 -11.00
C ILE A 73 1.66 -3.50 -9.55
N HIS A 74 2.61 -3.01 -8.76
CA HIS A 74 2.58 -3.21 -7.32
C HIS A 74 3.05 -1.92 -6.64
N LEU A 75 2.81 -1.82 -5.34
CA LEU A 75 3.26 -0.69 -4.54
C LEU A 75 4.57 -1.05 -3.87
N ASP A 76 5.49 -0.10 -3.83
CA ASP A 76 6.65 -0.16 -2.94
C ASP A 76 6.39 0.81 -1.79
N LEU A 77 6.32 0.30 -0.58
CA LEU A 77 6.15 1.12 0.62
C LEU A 77 7.52 1.31 1.25
N TYR A 78 7.90 2.55 1.45
CA TYR A 78 9.20 2.90 2.02
C TYR A 78 9.13 2.89 3.53
N ALA A 79 10.10 2.28 4.18
CA ALA A 79 10.17 2.14 5.63
C ALA A 79 11.56 2.52 6.13
N GLU A 80 11.60 3.34 7.18
CA GLU A 80 12.86 3.65 7.86
C GLU A 80 13.33 2.44 8.69
N ASP A 81 12.40 1.62 9.17
CA ASP A 81 12.67 0.36 9.90
C ASP A 81 11.82 -0.73 9.27
N GLN A 82 12.35 -1.36 8.23
CA GLN A 82 11.64 -2.38 7.47
C GLN A 82 11.19 -3.54 8.36
N ALA A 83 12.06 -4.04 9.23
CA ALA A 83 11.75 -5.21 10.04
C ALA A 83 10.56 -4.93 10.97
N ALA A 84 10.54 -3.77 11.62
CA ALA A 84 9.43 -3.37 12.49
C ALA A 84 8.14 -3.19 11.69
N GLU A 85 8.21 -2.56 10.52
CA GLU A 85 7.04 -2.33 9.68
C GLU A 85 6.48 -3.64 9.12
N VAL A 86 7.32 -4.59 8.74
CA VAL A 86 6.86 -5.90 8.29
C VAL A 86 6.09 -6.60 9.41
N GLN A 87 6.62 -6.59 10.64
CA GLN A 87 5.93 -7.21 11.77
C GLN A 87 4.59 -6.53 12.05
N ARG A 88 4.55 -5.21 11.98
CA ARG A 88 3.29 -4.46 12.16
C ARG A 88 2.27 -4.84 11.10
N LEU A 89 2.67 -4.89 9.83
CA LEU A 89 1.78 -5.25 8.72
C LEU A 89 1.26 -6.68 8.84
N LEU A 90 2.11 -7.62 9.26
CA LEU A 90 1.67 -8.99 9.52
C LEU A 90 0.61 -9.04 10.61
N SER A 91 0.76 -8.22 11.66
CA SER A 91 -0.23 -8.15 12.74
C SER A 91 -1.56 -7.56 12.26
N LEU A 92 -1.54 -6.76 11.20
CA LEU A 92 -2.75 -6.17 10.59
C LEU A 92 -3.43 -7.10 9.58
N GLY A 93 -2.82 -8.23 9.25
CA GLY A 93 -3.40 -9.21 8.35
C GLY A 93 -2.66 -9.44 7.04
N ALA A 94 -1.53 -8.78 6.81
CA ALA A 94 -0.70 -9.09 5.66
C ALA A 94 -0.13 -10.49 5.77
N ARG A 95 0.23 -11.08 4.64
CA ARG A 95 0.83 -12.42 4.58
C ARG A 95 2.19 -12.35 3.91
N GLU A 96 3.11 -13.19 4.38
CA GLU A 96 4.39 -13.36 3.72
C GLU A 96 4.20 -14.09 2.40
N VAL A 97 5.03 -13.72 1.42
CA VAL A 97 5.07 -14.38 0.11
C VAL A 97 6.38 -15.15 0.03
N ASP A 98 6.29 -16.44 -0.31
CA ASP A 98 7.48 -17.27 -0.57
C ASP A 98 8.00 -16.93 -1.96
N TRP A 99 8.71 -15.81 -2.07
CA TRP A 99 9.22 -15.30 -3.33
C TRP A 99 10.68 -15.68 -3.51
N GLN A 100 10.98 -16.32 -4.61
CA GLN A 100 12.30 -16.90 -4.85
C GLN A 100 13.26 -15.95 -5.59
N GLY A 101 12.79 -14.77 -5.95
CA GLY A 101 13.57 -13.84 -6.77
C GLY A 101 14.51 -12.91 -6.02
N TYR A 102 14.66 -13.05 -4.69
CA TYR A 102 15.50 -12.13 -3.92
C TYR A 102 16.96 -12.25 -4.29
N PRO A 103 17.62 -11.13 -4.68
CA PRO A 103 19.08 -11.12 -4.71
C PRO A 103 19.63 -11.14 -3.29
N GLU A 104 20.93 -11.43 -3.17
CA GLU A 104 21.58 -11.56 -1.87
C GLU A 104 21.50 -10.28 -1.05
N ASP A 105 21.54 -9.11 -1.72
CA ASP A 105 21.53 -7.79 -1.09
C ASP A 105 20.19 -7.09 -1.18
N ALA A 106 19.10 -7.84 -1.29
CA ALA A 106 17.76 -7.25 -1.41
C ALA A 106 17.42 -6.32 -0.25
N ASP A 107 16.92 -5.14 -0.56
CA ASP A 107 16.46 -4.16 0.43
C ASP A 107 14.93 -4.13 0.54
N TRP A 108 14.23 -5.09 -0.04
CA TRP A 108 12.77 -5.16 0.00
C TRP A 108 12.28 -6.53 0.46
N VAL A 109 11.07 -6.55 1.01
CA VAL A 109 10.33 -7.76 1.39
C VAL A 109 9.01 -7.75 0.65
N VAL A 110 8.64 -8.86 0.02
CA VAL A 110 7.37 -9.01 -0.70
C VAL A 110 6.33 -9.56 0.27
N LEU A 111 5.22 -8.83 0.39
CA LEU A 111 4.06 -9.26 1.18
C LEU A 111 2.82 -9.25 0.28
N GLU A 112 1.73 -9.78 0.78
CA GLU A 112 0.43 -9.51 0.19
C GLU A 112 -0.53 -8.98 1.25
N ASP A 113 -1.47 -8.14 0.81
CA ASP A 113 -2.49 -7.58 1.69
C ASP A 113 -3.57 -8.64 2.00
N THR A 114 -4.61 -8.24 2.70
CA THR A 114 -5.70 -9.16 3.07
C THR A 114 -6.48 -9.68 1.86
N GLU A 115 -6.30 -9.05 0.69
CA GLU A 115 -7.02 -9.36 -0.54
C GLU A 115 -6.15 -10.09 -1.57
N GLY A 116 -4.91 -10.44 -1.20
CA GLY A 116 -3.99 -11.12 -2.11
C GLY A 116 -3.22 -10.18 -3.04
N ASN A 117 -3.33 -8.87 -2.87
CA ASN A 117 -2.53 -7.94 -3.65
C ASN A 117 -1.11 -7.88 -3.11
N ARG A 118 -0.13 -8.13 -3.98
CA ARG A 118 1.28 -8.09 -3.59
C ARG A 118 1.79 -6.67 -3.56
N PHE A 119 2.62 -6.39 -2.56
CA PHE A 119 3.33 -5.12 -2.42
C PHE A 119 4.68 -5.40 -1.76
N CYS A 120 5.57 -4.42 -1.82
CA CYS A 120 6.88 -4.54 -1.22
C CYS A 120 7.07 -3.52 -0.11
N VAL A 121 7.84 -3.90 0.91
CA VAL A 121 8.32 -2.98 1.94
C VAL A 121 9.81 -2.80 1.70
N VAL A 122 10.22 -1.58 1.41
CA VAL A 122 11.60 -1.25 1.01
C VAL A 122 12.28 -0.53 2.16
N GLN A 123 13.45 -1.03 2.57
CA GLN A 123 14.27 -0.34 3.57
C GLN A 123 14.87 0.92 2.94
N THR A 124 14.60 2.06 3.54
CA THR A 124 15.16 3.34 3.09
C THR A 124 15.95 3.99 4.21
N GLY A 125 16.62 5.10 3.91
CA GLY A 125 17.19 5.96 4.93
C GLY A 125 16.09 6.75 5.65
N ALA A 126 16.51 7.60 6.59
CA ALA A 126 15.57 8.43 7.34
C ALA A 126 14.74 9.31 6.39
N PHE A 127 13.46 9.43 6.68
CA PHE A 127 12.59 10.32 5.92
C PHE A 127 12.94 11.78 6.23
N PRO A 128 12.81 12.69 5.24
CA PRO A 128 12.99 14.12 5.52
C PRO A 128 11.94 14.59 6.54
N ALA A 129 12.37 15.43 7.48
CA ALA A 129 11.50 15.90 8.56
C ALA A 129 10.33 16.77 8.06
N ASP A 130 10.51 17.45 6.95
CA ASP A 130 9.54 18.38 6.38
C ASP A 130 9.08 17.97 4.98
N GLY A 131 9.18 16.70 4.71
CA GLY A 131 8.60 16.05 3.54
C GLY A 131 9.00 16.60 2.20
#